data_91d7bbd2a76679efc5c680a4c8cbc84e
#
_entry.id   91d7bbd2a76679efc5c680a4c8cbc84e
#
_cell.length_a   1.000
_cell.length_b   1.000
_cell.length_c   1.000
_cell.angle_alpha   90.00
_cell.angle_beta   90.00
_cell.angle_gamma   90.00
#
_symmetry.space_group_name_H-M   'P 1'
#
loop_
_entity.id
_entity.type
_entity.pdbx_description
1 polymer ?
#
loop_
_entity_poly.entity_id
_entity_poly.type
_entity_poly.pdbx_seq_one_letter_code
_entity_poly.pdbx_strand_id
1 'polypeptide(L)'
;MHALLDVYEEINQKIPIREMRPCITHSNFMSREAVEKLPKLGVVVDIQPAWLYLDTRTLVAQFGIERLRYFQPLKSIFESQGIAGGGSDHMQKIGSLRSINPYNPFLGMWVTLTRKARWYDGTLHPEEALTREQAIRFYTINNAYILFRDHQVGSLEPGKLADFIILDRDILTCPTDSIKDTKVLKTYFDGKAVF
;
A
#
# COMPACT_ATOMS: atom_id res chain seq x y z
N MET A 1 14.01 7.02 -8.14
CA MET A 1 12.76 7.79 -8.04
C MET A 1 12.89 9.15 -8.73
N HIS A 2 13.76 10.09 -8.28
CA HIS A 2 13.85 11.45 -8.83
C HIS A 2 14.00 11.49 -10.35
N ALA A 3 15.03 10.86 -10.91
CA ALA A 3 15.26 10.88 -12.36
C ALA A 3 14.03 10.42 -13.18
N LEU A 4 13.27 9.46 -12.69
CA LEU A 4 12.05 9.00 -13.35
C LEU A 4 10.94 10.06 -13.28
N LEU A 5 10.76 10.68 -12.11
CA LEU A 5 9.77 11.75 -11.94
C LEU A 5 10.12 13.00 -12.76
N ASP A 6 11.41 13.30 -12.91
CA ASP A 6 11.87 14.41 -13.74
C ASP A 6 11.53 14.14 -15.23
N VAL A 7 11.76 12.91 -15.71
CA VAL A 7 11.35 12.50 -17.06
C VAL A 7 9.83 12.59 -17.23
N TYR A 8 9.05 12.14 -16.24
CA TYR A 8 7.60 12.30 -16.30
C TYR A 8 7.16 13.77 -16.33
N GLU A 9 7.85 14.64 -15.61
CA GLU A 9 7.57 16.06 -15.62
C GLU A 9 7.85 16.68 -17.00
N GLU A 10 8.98 16.34 -17.62
CA GLU A 10 9.32 16.76 -18.99
C GLU A 10 8.29 16.26 -20.03
N ILE A 11 7.87 15.00 -19.91
CA ILE A 11 6.82 14.44 -20.80
C ILE A 11 5.50 15.17 -20.59
N ASN A 12 5.13 15.41 -19.33
CA ASN A 12 3.87 16.07 -18.98
C ASN A 12 3.74 17.50 -19.52
N GLN A 13 4.87 18.18 -19.76
CA GLN A 13 4.89 19.50 -20.44
C GLN A 13 4.46 19.41 -21.91
N LYS A 14 4.63 18.25 -22.55
CA LYS A 14 4.33 18.03 -23.98
C LYS A 14 3.03 17.24 -24.16
N ILE A 15 2.83 16.25 -23.32
CA ILE A 15 1.70 15.33 -23.38
C ILE A 15 1.17 15.14 -21.95
N PRO A 16 -0.07 15.57 -21.64
CA PRO A 16 -0.64 15.36 -20.30
C PRO A 16 -0.67 13.88 -19.94
N ILE A 17 -0.01 13.50 -18.82
CA ILE A 17 0.10 12.09 -18.40
C ILE A 17 -0.80 11.73 -17.22
N ARG A 18 -1.44 12.70 -16.58
CA ARG A 18 -2.24 12.47 -15.36
C ARG A 18 -3.27 11.34 -15.51
N GLU A 19 -4.03 11.36 -16.59
CA GLU A 19 -5.07 10.36 -16.85
C GLU A 19 -4.50 8.99 -17.24
N MET A 20 -3.23 8.92 -17.57
CA MET A 20 -2.51 7.66 -17.84
C MET A 20 -2.15 6.93 -16.54
N ARG A 21 -2.26 7.62 -15.38
CA ARG A 21 -1.95 7.07 -14.05
C ARG A 21 -0.64 6.29 -14.04
N PRO A 22 0.52 6.89 -14.44
CA PRO A 22 1.79 6.18 -14.46
C PRO A 22 2.05 5.56 -13.08
N CYS A 23 2.32 4.26 -13.03
CA CYS A 23 2.52 3.53 -11.79
C CYS A 23 4.00 3.24 -11.56
N ILE A 24 4.51 3.56 -10.37
CA ILE A 24 5.86 3.18 -9.94
C ILE A 24 5.72 2.11 -8.85
N THR A 25 6.13 0.88 -9.21
CA THR A 25 6.06 -0.27 -8.31
C THR A 25 7.16 -0.23 -7.26
N HIS A 26 6.87 -0.79 -6.10
CA HIS A 26 7.67 -0.83 -4.87
C HIS A 26 7.83 0.52 -4.18
N SER A 27 8.42 1.51 -4.82
CA SER A 27 8.59 2.88 -4.28
C SER A 27 9.04 2.94 -2.81
N ASN A 28 9.88 1.96 -2.40
CA ASN A 28 10.28 1.80 -1.01
C ASN A 28 11.06 3.01 -0.48
N PHE A 29 11.97 3.57 -1.30
CA PHE A 29 12.80 4.72 -0.94
C PHE A 29 12.35 5.96 -1.70
N MET A 30 11.84 6.92 -0.98
CA MET A 30 11.38 8.18 -1.53
C MET A 30 12.12 9.37 -0.89
N SER A 31 11.76 10.55 -1.27
CA SER A 31 12.08 11.81 -0.60
C SER A 31 10.81 12.63 -0.47
N ARG A 32 10.86 13.68 0.33
CA ARG A 32 9.77 14.64 0.44
C ARG A 32 9.39 15.21 -0.93
N GLU A 33 10.38 15.63 -1.71
CA GLU A 33 10.18 16.17 -3.05
C GLU A 33 9.50 15.16 -3.99
N ALA A 34 9.92 13.88 -3.95
CA ALA A 34 9.28 12.84 -4.74
C ALA A 34 7.80 12.67 -4.35
N VAL A 35 7.49 12.65 -3.05
CA VAL A 35 6.10 12.57 -2.55
C VAL A 35 5.26 13.74 -3.08
N GLU A 36 5.79 14.96 -3.03
CA GLU A 36 5.10 16.17 -3.50
C GLU A 36 4.87 16.21 -5.03
N LYS A 37 5.70 15.52 -5.82
CA LYS A 37 5.55 15.40 -7.28
C LYS A 37 4.47 14.41 -7.70
N LEU A 38 4.20 13.36 -6.91
CA LEU A 38 3.23 12.32 -7.28
C LEU A 38 1.85 12.87 -7.68
N PRO A 39 1.15 13.64 -6.83
CA PRO A 39 -0.18 14.14 -7.18
C PRO A 39 -0.15 15.18 -8.30
N LYS A 40 0.93 15.93 -8.45
CA LYS A 40 1.08 16.94 -9.53
C LYS A 40 1.10 16.28 -10.89
N LEU A 41 1.76 15.14 -11.01
CA LEU A 41 1.93 14.38 -12.25
C LEU A 41 0.85 13.31 -12.45
N GLY A 42 0.00 13.05 -11.46
CA GLY A 42 -0.94 11.92 -11.49
C GLY A 42 -0.24 10.56 -11.39
N VAL A 43 1.00 10.55 -10.89
CA VAL A 43 1.74 9.30 -10.67
C VAL A 43 1.19 8.59 -9.45
N VAL A 44 0.93 7.30 -9.60
CA VAL A 44 0.48 6.41 -8.52
C VAL A 44 1.62 5.49 -8.11
N VAL A 45 1.57 4.99 -6.88
CA VAL A 45 2.60 4.07 -6.38
C VAL A 45 1.97 2.78 -5.84
N ASP A 46 2.62 1.68 -6.14
CA ASP A 46 2.27 0.35 -5.66
C ASP A 46 3.31 -0.08 -4.62
N ILE A 47 2.89 -0.16 -3.36
CA ILE A 47 3.79 -0.35 -2.21
C ILE A 47 3.43 -1.64 -1.46
N GLN A 48 4.44 -2.40 -1.07
CA GLN A 48 4.26 -3.65 -0.34
C GLN A 48 4.76 -3.51 1.09
N PRO A 49 3.87 -3.41 2.09
CA PRO A 49 4.25 -3.33 3.50
C PRO A 49 5.09 -4.52 4.00
N ALA A 50 5.07 -5.63 3.25
CA ALA A 50 5.92 -6.79 3.51
C ALA A 50 7.41 -6.43 3.58
N TRP A 51 7.88 -5.49 2.75
CA TRP A 51 9.28 -5.04 2.76
C TRP A 51 9.61 -4.23 4.01
N LEU A 52 8.72 -3.39 4.49
CA LEU A 52 8.91 -2.76 5.79
C LEU A 52 8.99 -3.82 6.89
N TYR A 53 8.05 -4.78 6.88
CA TYR A 53 7.96 -5.82 7.91
C TYR A 53 9.21 -6.71 7.97
N LEU A 54 9.82 -7.04 6.84
CA LEU A 54 10.95 -7.96 6.76
C LEU A 54 12.31 -7.27 6.85
N ASP A 55 12.46 -6.08 6.27
CA ASP A 55 13.77 -5.50 5.98
C ASP A 55 14.20 -4.43 6.99
N THR A 56 13.27 -3.86 7.79
CA THR A 56 13.56 -2.74 8.68
C THR A 56 14.82 -2.97 9.53
N ARG A 57 14.97 -4.15 10.14
CA ARG A 57 16.14 -4.45 10.97
C ARG A 57 17.46 -4.28 10.20
N THR A 58 17.53 -4.84 9.00
CA THR A 58 18.72 -4.78 8.15
C THR A 58 18.96 -3.37 7.66
N LEU A 59 17.91 -2.68 7.22
CA LEU A 59 18.00 -1.32 6.71
C LEU A 59 18.46 -0.34 7.80
N VAL A 60 17.91 -0.44 9.01
CA VAL A 60 18.34 0.41 10.14
C VAL A 60 19.79 0.14 10.51
N ALA A 61 20.22 -1.12 10.51
CA ALA A 61 21.60 -1.47 10.80
C ALA A 61 22.59 -0.93 9.76
N GLN A 62 22.19 -0.89 8.48
CA GLN A 62 23.05 -0.45 7.39
C GLN A 62 23.05 1.07 7.17
N PHE A 63 21.89 1.69 7.26
CA PHE A 63 21.70 3.09 6.86
C PHE A 63 21.43 4.05 8.03
N GLY A 64 21.10 3.52 9.20
CA GLY A 64 20.57 4.30 10.32
C GLY A 64 19.11 4.71 10.12
N ILE A 65 18.41 4.97 11.22
CA ILE A 65 16.98 5.27 11.21
C ILE A 65 16.67 6.58 10.45
N GLU A 66 17.49 7.59 10.60
CA GLU A 66 17.27 8.92 10.00
C GLU A 66 17.21 8.88 8.47
N ARG A 67 18.03 8.05 7.82
CA ARG A 67 18.03 7.89 6.36
C ARG A 67 16.78 7.19 5.85
N LEU A 68 16.04 6.52 6.72
CA LEU A 68 14.82 5.81 6.39
C LEU A 68 13.57 6.65 6.61
N ARG A 69 13.71 7.98 6.86
CA ARG A 69 12.57 8.88 7.09
C ARG A 69 11.48 8.79 6.03
N TYR A 70 11.88 8.56 4.79
CA TYR A 70 10.98 8.39 3.67
C TYR A 70 10.99 6.97 3.10
N PHE A 71 11.22 5.97 3.96
CA PHE A 71 11.03 4.58 3.60
C PHE A 71 9.56 4.21 3.73
N GLN A 72 8.90 3.96 2.61
CA GLN A 72 7.44 3.77 2.50
C GLN A 72 6.68 4.88 3.27
N PRO A 73 6.75 6.14 2.82
CA PRO A 73 6.19 7.30 3.54
C PRO A 73 4.69 7.41 3.27
N LEU A 74 3.92 6.43 3.75
CA LEU A 74 2.51 6.24 3.37
C LEU A 74 1.64 7.43 3.79
N LYS A 75 1.76 7.90 5.03
CA LYS A 75 0.96 9.03 5.50
C LYS A 75 1.29 10.30 4.71
N SER A 76 2.58 10.57 4.48
CA SER A 76 3.01 11.71 3.66
C SER A 76 2.42 11.64 2.24
N ILE A 77 2.32 10.45 1.63
CA ILE A 77 1.68 10.29 0.31
C ILE A 77 0.18 10.62 0.40
N PHE A 78 -0.55 10.11 1.41
CA PHE A 78 -1.97 10.42 1.58
C PHE A 78 -2.22 11.90 1.86
N GLU A 79 -1.39 12.55 2.70
CA GLU A 79 -1.49 13.98 3.03
C GLU A 79 -1.20 14.88 1.82
N SER A 80 -0.31 14.46 0.93
CA SER A 80 -0.05 15.16 -0.34
C SER A 80 -1.15 14.96 -1.39
N GLN A 81 -2.18 14.16 -1.10
CA GLN A 81 -3.21 13.70 -2.04
C GLN A 81 -2.66 12.75 -3.13
N GLY A 82 -1.51 12.15 -2.89
CA GLY A 82 -0.97 11.08 -3.72
C GLY A 82 -1.76 9.78 -3.54
N ILE A 83 -1.71 8.93 -4.53
CA ILE A 83 -2.41 7.63 -4.50
C ILE A 83 -1.37 6.53 -4.35
N ALA A 84 -1.47 5.81 -3.23
CA ALA A 84 -0.73 4.58 -2.99
C ALA A 84 -1.70 3.41 -2.86
N GLY A 85 -1.38 2.30 -3.51
CA GLY A 85 -2.06 1.02 -3.34
C GLY A 85 -1.15 -0.02 -2.69
N GLY A 86 -1.74 -1.06 -2.13
CA GLY A 86 -1.05 -2.08 -1.35
C GLY A 86 -1.06 -3.46 -1.97
N GLY A 87 0.07 -4.14 -1.86
CA GLY A 87 0.23 -5.52 -2.29
C GLY A 87 1.15 -6.32 -1.36
N SER A 88 1.41 -7.59 -1.68
CA SER A 88 2.28 -8.46 -0.90
C SER A 88 3.63 -8.74 -1.57
N ASP A 89 3.70 -8.58 -2.87
CA ASP A 89 4.81 -9.09 -3.70
C ASP A 89 5.12 -10.56 -3.42
N HIS A 90 4.05 -11.32 -3.10
CA HIS A 90 4.17 -12.74 -2.81
C HIS A 90 4.29 -13.52 -4.11
N MET A 91 5.36 -14.27 -4.26
CA MET A 91 5.48 -15.21 -5.39
C MET A 91 5.13 -16.62 -4.97
N GLN A 92 4.53 -17.34 -5.90
CA GLN A 92 4.29 -18.76 -5.75
C GLN A 92 5.60 -19.55 -5.73
N LYS A 93 5.53 -20.74 -5.17
CA LYS A 93 6.67 -21.66 -5.14
C LYS A 93 7.11 -22.01 -6.58
N ILE A 94 8.40 -21.81 -6.85
CA ILE A 94 9.06 -22.27 -8.08
C ILE A 94 10.12 -23.29 -7.68
N GLY A 95 9.88 -24.57 -7.94
CA GLY A 95 10.75 -25.63 -7.49
C GLY A 95 10.84 -25.69 -5.96
N SER A 96 12.04 -25.53 -5.39
CA SER A 96 12.28 -25.43 -3.95
C SER A 96 12.15 -24.02 -3.39
N LEU A 97 12.10 -22.99 -4.24
CA LEU A 97 12.01 -21.58 -3.85
C LEU A 97 10.60 -21.25 -3.37
N ARG A 98 10.51 -20.50 -2.28
CA ARG A 98 9.26 -19.96 -1.73
C ARG A 98 9.44 -18.49 -1.41
N SER A 99 8.42 -17.70 -1.66
CA SER A 99 8.39 -16.34 -1.18
C SER A 99 8.37 -16.33 0.36
N ILE A 100 9.17 -15.45 0.94
CA ILE A 100 9.14 -15.15 2.37
C ILE A 100 8.13 -14.03 2.70
N ASN A 101 7.64 -13.34 1.69
CA ASN A 101 6.70 -12.24 1.86
C ASN A 101 5.35 -12.77 2.33
N PRO A 102 4.82 -12.26 3.44
CA PRO A 102 3.48 -12.60 3.86
C PRO A 102 2.44 -12.05 2.86
N TYR A 103 1.53 -12.90 2.40
CA TYR A 103 0.46 -12.48 1.48
C TYR A 103 -0.81 -12.00 2.21
N ASN A 104 -0.88 -12.13 3.53
CA ASN A 104 -2.04 -11.73 4.32
C ASN A 104 -2.22 -10.20 4.31
N PRO A 105 -3.30 -9.66 3.69
CA PRO A 105 -3.53 -8.22 3.62
C PRO A 105 -3.78 -7.59 4.99
N PHE A 106 -4.33 -8.33 5.96
CA PHE A 106 -4.56 -7.81 7.31
C PHE A 106 -3.26 -7.65 8.09
N LEU A 107 -2.25 -8.51 7.86
CA LEU A 107 -0.90 -8.28 8.36
C LEU A 107 -0.31 -7.02 7.71
N GLY A 108 -0.48 -6.86 6.41
CA GLY A 108 -0.04 -5.65 5.71
C GLY A 108 -0.72 -4.38 6.26
N MET A 109 -2.04 -4.40 6.48
CA MET A 109 -2.76 -3.30 7.13
C MET A 109 -2.18 -3.01 8.53
N TRP A 110 -1.97 -4.04 9.35
CA TRP A 110 -1.38 -3.88 10.67
C TRP A 110 0.02 -3.23 10.61
N VAL A 111 0.84 -3.60 9.63
CA VAL A 111 2.15 -2.97 9.41
C VAL A 111 2.00 -1.48 9.06
N THR A 112 1.06 -1.11 8.19
CA THR A 112 0.83 0.30 7.83
C THR A 112 0.32 1.14 8.99
N LEU A 113 -0.44 0.55 9.92
CA LEU A 113 -0.97 1.21 11.12
C LEU A 113 0.06 1.34 12.25
N THR A 114 0.91 0.35 12.41
CA THR A 114 1.82 0.26 13.56
C THR A 114 3.26 0.61 13.22
N ARG A 115 3.65 0.49 11.96
CA ARG A 115 5.04 0.63 11.50
C ARG A 115 6.03 -0.30 12.22
N LYS A 116 5.50 -1.38 12.83
CA LYS A 116 6.29 -2.43 13.48
C LYS A 116 6.79 -3.43 12.44
N ALA A 117 7.97 -3.97 12.71
CA ALA A 117 8.64 -4.90 11.82
C ALA A 117 9.06 -6.18 12.54
N ARG A 118 9.27 -7.24 11.76
CA ARG A 118 9.77 -8.51 12.26
C ARG A 118 11.23 -8.36 12.70
N TRP A 119 11.57 -8.89 13.86
CA TRP A 119 12.95 -8.88 14.40
C TRP A 119 13.55 -7.48 14.62
N TYR A 120 12.71 -6.46 14.73
CA TYR A 120 13.12 -5.11 15.07
C TYR A 120 12.34 -4.67 16.31
N ASP A 121 13.07 -4.34 17.37
CA ASP A 121 12.47 -3.88 18.62
C ASP A 121 12.28 -2.36 18.54
N GLY A 122 11.10 -1.96 18.14
CA GLY A 122 10.74 -0.56 17.93
C GLY A 122 9.77 -0.35 16.76
N THR A 123 9.67 0.89 16.35
CA THR A 123 8.77 1.35 15.30
C THR A 123 9.55 2.21 14.30
N LEU A 124 9.42 1.91 13.03
CA LEU A 124 10.09 2.69 11.98
C LEU A 124 9.23 3.89 11.59
N HIS A 125 9.65 5.10 12.00
CA HIS A 125 8.98 6.35 11.66
C HIS A 125 7.46 6.30 11.90
N PRO A 126 7.00 6.23 13.17
CA PRO A 126 5.58 6.10 13.51
C PRO A 126 4.72 7.24 12.99
N GLU A 127 5.32 8.40 12.70
CA GLU A 127 4.66 9.53 12.07
C GLU A 127 4.14 9.23 10.65
N GLU A 128 4.63 8.17 10.00
CA GLU A 128 4.17 7.69 8.69
C GLU A 128 3.08 6.61 8.79
N ALA A 129 2.57 6.34 9.98
CA ALA A 129 1.46 5.40 10.15
C ALA A 129 0.17 5.94 9.53
N LEU A 130 -0.57 5.04 8.85
CA LEU A 130 -1.90 5.35 8.31
C LEU A 130 -2.96 5.31 9.41
N THR A 131 -4.10 5.96 9.16
CA THR A 131 -5.35 5.67 9.87
C THR A 131 -5.96 4.36 9.34
N ARG A 132 -6.95 3.81 10.06
CA ARG A 132 -7.63 2.58 9.64
C ARG A 132 -8.36 2.75 8.31
N GLU A 133 -9.03 3.87 8.13
CA GLU A 133 -9.71 4.22 6.89
C GLU A 133 -8.71 4.33 5.73
N GLN A 134 -7.56 4.96 5.95
CA GLN A 134 -6.50 5.05 4.95
C GLN A 134 -5.94 3.67 4.61
N ALA A 135 -5.74 2.79 5.59
CA ALA A 135 -5.27 1.42 5.37
C ALA A 135 -6.29 0.59 4.56
N ILE A 136 -7.59 0.76 4.83
CA ILE A 136 -8.65 0.14 4.02
C ILE A 136 -8.60 0.67 2.58
N ARG A 137 -8.57 1.99 2.39
CA ARG A 137 -8.47 2.60 1.05
C ARG A 137 -7.24 2.13 0.29
N PHE A 138 -6.12 2.00 0.97
CA PHE A 138 -4.86 1.51 0.42
C PHE A 138 -4.99 0.09 -0.18
N TYR A 139 -5.77 -0.79 0.45
CA TYR A 139 -5.98 -2.16 -0.02
C TYR A 139 -7.24 -2.35 -0.87
N THR A 140 -8.05 -1.32 -1.09
CA THR A 140 -9.32 -1.41 -1.84
C THR A 140 -9.40 -0.41 -2.98
N ILE A 141 -10.02 0.74 -2.78
CA ILE A 141 -10.31 1.72 -3.83
C ILE A 141 -9.05 2.26 -4.51
N ASN A 142 -7.94 2.42 -3.77
CA ASN A 142 -6.70 2.89 -4.38
C ASN A 142 -6.11 1.85 -5.34
N ASN A 143 -6.19 0.55 -5.01
CA ASN A 143 -5.81 -0.51 -5.93
C ASN A 143 -6.72 -0.55 -7.16
N ALA A 144 -8.03 -0.38 -6.96
CA ALA A 144 -8.96 -0.29 -8.07
C ALA A 144 -8.63 0.90 -9.00
N TYR A 145 -8.25 2.05 -8.42
CA TYR A 145 -7.82 3.23 -9.18
C TYR A 145 -6.54 2.95 -9.99
N ILE A 146 -5.53 2.33 -9.39
CA ILE A 146 -4.28 1.94 -10.07
C ILE A 146 -4.58 1.02 -11.27
N LEU A 147 -5.57 0.14 -11.13
CA LEU A 147 -5.99 -0.83 -12.15
C LEU A 147 -7.01 -0.27 -13.14
N PHE A 148 -7.37 1.01 -13.10
CA PHE A 148 -8.42 1.63 -13.93
C PHE A 148 -9.81 0.98 -13.74
N ARG A 149 -10.09 0.42 -12.56
CA ARG A 149 -11.34 -0.25 -12.23
C ARG A 149 -12.11 0.41 -11.08
N ASP A 150 -11.71 1.58 -10.66
CA ASP A 150 -12.32 2.34 -9.56
C ASP A 150 -13.80 2.70 -9.80
N HIS A 151 -14.24 2.71 -11.05
CA HIS A 151 -15.65 2.85 -11.43
C HIS A 151 -16.47 1.56 -11.31
N GLN A 152 -15.82 0.40 -11.14
CA GLN A 152 -16.48 -0.92 -11.08
C GLN A 152 -16.34 -1.60 -9.72
N VAL A 153 -15.20 -1.44 -9.05
CA VAL A 153 -14.85 -2.15 -7.80
C VAL A 153 -14.11 -1.24 -6.83
N GLY A 154 -13.77 -1.77 -5.66
CA GLY A 154 -12.93 -1.10 -4.66
C GLY A 154 -13.70 -0.32 -3.61
N SER A 155 -15.03 -0.15 -3.78
CA SER A 155 -15.92 0.42 -2.77
C SER A 155 -17.34 -0.16 -2.92
N LEU A 156 -18.12 -0.10 -1.86
CA LEU A 156 -19.53 -0.53 -1.85
C LEU A 156 -20.41 0.69 -2.16
N GLU A 157 -20.69 0.90 -3.44
CA GLU A 157 -21.48 2.01 -3.94
C GLU A 157 -22.50 1.51 -4.97
N PRO A 158 -23.70 2.13 -5.07
CA PRO A 158 -24.67 1.80 -6.11
C PRO A 158 -24.03 1.90 -7.51
N GLY A 159 -24.25 0.88 -8.32
CA GLY A 159 -23.71 0.80 -9.69
C GLY A 159 -22.34 0.10 -9.81
N LYS A 160 -21.67 -0.21 -8.71
CA LYS A 160 -20.47 -1.05 -8.72
C LYS A 160 -20.81 -2.53 -8.52
N LEU A 161 -19.84 -3.39 -8.88
CA LEU A 161 -19.95 -4.82 -8.64
C LEU A 161 -20.00 -5.11 -7.15
N ALA A 162 -20.80 -6.07 -6.75
CA ALA A 162 -20.91 -6.50 -5.36
C ALA A 162 -19.76 -7.46 -4.99
N ASP A 163 -18.53 -6.93 -5.05
CA ASP A 163 -17.31 -7.59 -4.64
C ASP A 163 -16.96 -7.16 -3.20
N PHE A 164 -17.19 -8.04 -2.24
CA PHE A 164 -16.93 -7.74 -0.84
C PHE A 164 -16.64 -8.99 -0.01
N ILE A 165 -16.07 -8.78 1.16
CA ILE A 165 -15.79 -9.80 2.15
C ILE A 165 -16.51 -9.52 3.46
N ILE A 166 -16.90 -10.58 4.18
CA ILE A 166 -17.40 -10.50 5.55
C ILE A 166 -16.29 -10.98 6.47
N LEU A 167 -15.99 -10.16 7.47
CA LEU A 167 -14.91 -10.40 8.43
C LEU A 167 -15.44 -10.90 9.77
N ASP A 168 -14.59 -11.58 10.53
CA ASP A 168 -14.88 -12.07 11.89
C ASP A 168 -14.89 -10.95 12.95
N ARG A 169 -14.46 -9.74 12.57
CA ARG A 169 -14.37 -8.58 13.45
C ARG A 169 -14.47 -7.27 12.68
N ASP A 170 -14.84 -6.22 13.40
CA ASP A 170 -14.79 -4.86 12.90
C ASP A 170 -13.36 -4.32 12.97
N ILE A 171 -12.70 -4.21 11.82
CA ILE A 171 -11.31 -3.71 11.73
C ILE A 171 -11.19 -2.21 11.98
N LEU A 172 -12.29 -1.46 12.01
CA LEU A 172 -12.29 -0.04 12.36
C LEU A 172 -12.20 0.19 13.88
N THR A 173 -12.72 -0.75 14.69
CA THR A 173 -12.87 -0.56 16.13
C THR A 173 -12.12 -1.59 16.98
N CYS A 174 -11.78 -2.76 16.46
CA CYS A 174 -11.06 -3.79 17.21
C CYS A 174 -9.68 -3.31 17.70
N PRO A 175 -9.06 -3.96 18.72
CA PRO A 175 -7.69 -3.67 19.12
C PRO A 175 -6.74 -3.77 17.91
N THR A 176 -5.82 -2.80 17.76
CA THR A 176 -4.95 -2.70 16.57
C THR A 176 -4.14 -3.98 16.34
N ASP A 177 -3.62 -4.58 17.40
CA ASP A 177 -2.84 -5.83 17.29
C ASP A 177 -3.68 -7.05 16.86
N SER A 178 -5.02 -6.97 16.95
CA SER A 178 -5.92 -8.02 16.47
C SER A 178 -6.18 -7.97 14.96
N ILE A 179 -5.86 -6.85 14.30
CA ILE A 179 -6.12 -6.69 12.86
C ILE A 179 -5.39 -7.75 12.03
N LYS A 180 -4.13 -8.04 12.34
CA LYS A 180 -3.33 -9.06 11.63
C LYS A 180 -3.90 -10.48 11.71
N ASP A 181 -4.76 -10.74 12.70
CA ASP A 181 -5.38 -12.03 12.96
C ASP A 181 -6.83 -12.12 12.42
N THR A 182 -7.26 -11.11 11.67
CA THR A 182 -8.61 -11.05 11.08
C THR A 182 -8.81 -12.20 10.09
N LYS A 183 -10.00 -12.81 10.14
CA LYS A 183 -10.40 -13.90 9.26
C LYS A 183 -11.52 -13.45 8.34
N VAL A 184 -11.44 -13.86 7.07
CA VAL A 184 -12.54 -13.73 6.13
C VAL A 184 -13.51 -14.89 6.40
N LEU A 185 -14.76 -14.56 6.68
CA LEU A 185 -15.85 -15.53 6.89
C LEU A 185 -16.56 -15.87 5.60
N LYS A 186 -16.69 -14.88 4.70
CA LYS A 186 -17.32 -15.05 3.38
C LYS A 186 -16.69 -14.11 2.37
N THR A 187 -16.63 -14.54 1.13
CA THR A 187 -16.21 -13.73 -0.01
C THR A 187 -17.32 -13.74 -1.06
N TYR A 188 -17.66 -12.55 -1.54
CA TYR A 188 -18.61 -12.36 -2.63
C TYR A 188 -17.87 -11.79 -3.84
N PHE A 189 -18.15 -12.34 -4.99
CA PHE A 189 -17.68 -11.87 -6.29
C PHE A 189 -18.89 -11.69 -7.21
N ASP A 190 -19.08 -10.51 -7.73
CA ASP A 190 -20.26 -10.14 -8.54
C ASP A 190 -21.59 -10.57 -7.86
N GLY A 191 -21.69 -10.33 -6.56
CA GLY A 191 -22.86 -10.66 -5.74
C GLY A 191 -23.04 -12.16 -5.43
N LYS A 192 -22.15 -13.03 -5.89
CA LYS A 192 -22.19 -14.48 -5.63
C LYS A 192 -21.21 -14.88 -4.56
N ALA A 193 -21.64 -15.66 -3.58
CA ALA A 193 -20.73 -16.23 -2.59
C ALA A 193 -19.80 -17.25 -3.26
N VAL A 194 -18.48 -17.04 -3.09
CA VAL A 194 -17.42 -17.90 -3.65
C VAL A 194 -16.55 -18.55 -2.57
N PHE A 195 -16.70 -18.11 -1.33
CA PHE A 195 -16.07 -18.69 -0.13
C PHE A 195 -16.95 -18.43 1.09
#